data_d94d20bb3f2e26ac1cabfa0a0530e4a2
#
_entry.id   d94d20bb3f2e26ac1cabfa0a0530e4a2
#
_cell.length_a   1.000
_cell.length_b   1.000
_cell.length_c   1.000
_cell.angle_alpha   90.00
_cell.angle_beta   90.00
_cell.angle_gamma   90.00
#
_symmetry.space_group_name_H-M   'P 1'
#
loop_
_entity.id
_entity.type
_entity.pdbx_description
1 polymer ?
#
loop_
_entity_poly.entity_id
_entity_poly.type
_entity_poly.pdbx_seq_one_letter_code
_entity_poly.pdbx_strand_id
1 'polypeptide(L)'
;MNSKNLFVSLFAITFVATGCASKVGDRQGWSQDWTLHGDVKSVTLTRYNMYDNVGEEASVITYDFNERGDVVKESGNDNGFPMIWENTYKYDSHGNMIESIQENSYSCSKIQNLYVYDSNGKVIKQDIISFNSLLCGSVVESDTEPWGETKIVFKYDSHGNVVEKNIYSADSATTKKLSYVYDSNGNIIEKIEHNSDGSVYQKFIYQYDSEGRMTEYAIYYPDELMEKATYIYNAEGNVVEHRLYQNDEIFCDDSFSADGEYYGSGKFVFKYNSKGEMVEKSFRSSDGSSSTRTTYEYDSHGNRIKTAHYGENSKPYHQTEIKIVYSDNNF
;
A
#
# COMPACT_ATOMS: atom_id res chain seq x y z
N MET A 1 5.82 -35.33 -11.53
CA MET A 1 6.38 -34.15 -12.23
C MET A 1 5.70 -32.94 -11.61
N ASN A 2 6.42 -32.23 -10.77
CA ASN A 2 5.87 -31.17 -9.92
C ASN A 2 5.85 -29.84 -10.68
N SER A 3 4.67 -29.33 -10.93
CA SER A 3 4.46 -27.94 -11.34
C SER A 3 4.59 -27.05 -10.10
N LYS A 4 5.70 -26.31 -9.98
CA LYS A 4 5.86 -25.25 -8.99
C LYS A 4 5.04 -24.07 -9.46
N ASN A 5 3.95 -23.79 -8.80
CA ASN A 5 3.19 -22.55 -8.94
C ASN A 5 4.05 -21.39 -8.45
N LEU A 6 4.48 -20.56 -9.37
CA LEU A 6 5.12 -19.28 -9.09
C LEU A 6 4.02 -18.28 -8.75
N PHE A 7 3.77 -18.05 -7.47
CA PHE A 7 2.90 -16.97 -7.00
C PHE A 7 3.61 -15.64 -7.26
N VAL A 8 3.26 -14.98 -8.33
CA VAL A 8 3.55 -13.54 -8.49
C VAL A 8 2.48 -12.80 -7.69
N SER A 9 2.86 -12.33 -6.51
CA SER A 9 2.01 -11.45 -5.71
C SER A 9 1.87 -10.09 -6.43
N LEU A 10 0.78 -9.95 -7.18
CA LEU A 10 0.40 -8.68 -7.80
C LEU A 10 -0.24 -7.79 -6.75
N PHE A 11 0.55 -7.20 -5.86
CA PHE A 11 0.11 -6.10 -4.99
C PHE A 11 0.20 -4.78 -5.75
N ALA A 12 -0.62 -4.61 -6.78
CA ALA A 12 -1.03 -3.30 -7.21
C ALA A 12 -2.25 -2.91 -6.35
N ILE A 13 -2.02 -2.37 -5.16
CA ILE A 13 -3.05 -1.64 -4.43
C ILE A 13 -3.25 -0.34 -5.20
N THR A 14 -4.12 -0.39 -6.20
CA THR A 14 -4.64 0.81 -6.82
C THR A 14 -5.61 1.41 -5.81
N PHE A 15 -5.15 2.35 -4.99
CA PHE A 15 -6.03 3.29 -4.33
C PHE A 15 -6.73 4.07 -5.44
N VAL A 16 -7.93 3.65 -5.82
CA VAL A 16 -8.83 4.54 -6.53
C VAL A 16 -9.20 5.61 -5.51
N ALA A 17 -8.63 6.78 -5.70
CA ALA A 17 -9.06 7.97 -4.98
C ALA A 17 -10.55 8.17 -5.25
N THR A 18 -11.40 7.72 -4.33
CA THR A 18 -12.76 8.21 -4.22
C THR A 18 -12.62 9.70 -3.89
N GLY A 19 -13.28 10.56 -4.67
CA GLY A 19 -13.10 12.00 -4.67
C GLY A 19 -13.36 12.69 -3.34
N CYS A 20 -12.44 12.55 -2.43
CA CYS A 20 -12.11 13.55 -1.43
C CYS A 20 -11.00 14.37 -2.04
N ALA A 21 -11.14 15.70 -2.01
CA ALA A 21 -10.10 16.61 -2.40
C ALA A 21 -8.77 16.10 -1.87
N SER A 22 -7.83 15.81 -2.77
CA SER A 22 -6.50 15.34 -2.42
C SER A 22 -5.94 16.29 -1.38
N LYS A 23 -5.82 15.81 -0.14
CA LYS A 23 -5.02 16.54 0.85
C LYS A 23 -3.64 16.62 0.24
N VAL A 24 -3.09 17.82 0.18
CA VAL A 24 -1.70 18.06 -0.19
C VAL A 24 -0.84 17.03 0.57
N GLY A 25 -0.33 16.03 -0.13
CA GLY A 25 0.51 14.99 0.51
C GLY A 25 0.45 13.57 -0.07
N ASP A 26 -0.58 13.20 -0.85
CA ASP A 26 -0.62 11.86 -1.45
C ASP A 26 0.27 11.81 -2.70
N ARG A 27 1.49 11.31 -2.50
CA ARG A 27 2.47 11.13 -3.58
C ARG A 27 2.22 9.80 -4.28
N GLN A 28 1.99 9.84 -5.60
CA GLN A 28 1.83 8.62 -6.39
C GLN A 28 3.12 7.77 -6.34
N GLY A 29 2.94 6.45 -6.19
CA GLY A 29 4.07 5.52 -6.09
C GLY A 29 4.78 5.49 -4.73
N TRP A 30 4.40 6.35 -3.77
CA TRP A 30 4.96 6.28 -2.42
C TRP A 30 4.34 5.09 -1.67
N SER A 31 5.15 4.08 -1.35
CA SER A 31 4.72 2.80 -0.78
C SER A 31 4.79 2.74 0.75
N GLN A 32 5.29 3.81 1.40
CA GLN A 32 5.41 3.83 2.85
C GLN A 32 4.09 4.24 3.53
N ASP A 33 3.91 3.81 4.76
CA ASP A 33 2.69 4.02 5.59
C ASP A 33 2.58 5.43 6.22
N TRP A 34 3.44 6.37 5.80
CA TRP A 34 3.52 7.72 6.35
C TRP A 34 3.66 8.78 5.26
N THR A 35 3.20 9.99 5.55
CA THR A 35 3.18 11.12 4.61
C THR A 35 4.52 11.84 4.61
N LEU A 36 4.98 12.27 3.41
CA LEU A 36 6.14 13.15 3.24
C LEU A 36 5.69 14.61 3.20
N HIS A 37 6.39 15.46 3.95
CA HIS A 37 6.17 16.91 4.02
C HIS A 37 7.32 17.67 3.35
N GLY A 38 6.98 18.83 2.78
CA GLY A 38 7.96 19.69 2.09
C GLY A 38 8.25 19.23 0.66
N ASP A 39 9.14 19.96 0.02
CA ASP A 39 9.56 19.72 -1.36
C ASP A 39 10.72 18.72 -1.37
N VAL A 40 10.37 17.43 -1.38
CA VAL A 40 11.32 16.33 -1.26
C VAL A 40 11.78 15.89 -2.64
N LYS A 41 13.08 15.84 -2.85
CA LYS A 41 13.76 15.33 -4.06
C LYS A 41 13.98 13.83 -4.03
N SER A 42 14.50 13.33 -2.92
CA SER A 42 14.73 11.89 -2.75
C SER A 42 14.66 11.48 -1.28
N VAL A 43 14.37 10.18 -1.08
CA VAL A 43 14.37 9.53 0.23
C VAL A 43 15.17 8.25 0.14
N THR A 44 16.10 8.03 1.05
CA THR A 44 16.83 6.76 1.21
C THR A 44 16.47 6.14 2.55
N LEU A 45 16.00 4.91 2.51
CA LEU A 45 15.72 4.08 3.69
C LEU A 45 16.85 3.07 3.83
N THR A 46 17.56 3.09 4.96
CA THR A 46 18.56 2.07 5.29
C THR A 46 18.04 1.25 6.47
N ARG A 47 17.81 -0.03 6.24
CA ARG A 47 17.34 -0.98 7.25
C ARG A 47 18.55 -1.72 7.84
N TYR A 48 18.55 -1.86 9.16
CA TYR A 48 19.56 -2.59 9.92
C TYR A 48 18.91 -3.74 10.70
N ASN A 49 19.54 -4.91 10.66
CA ASN A 49 19.30 -5.98 11.62
C ASN A 49 20.18 -5.70 12.85
N MET A 50 19.59 -5.67 14.04
CA MET A 50 20.27 -5.28 15.27
C MET A 50 20.65 -6.54 16.08
N TYR A 51 21.95 -6.89 16.08
CA TYR A 51 22.50 -7.96 16.90
C TYR A 51 23.38 -7.33 18.00
N ASP A 52 23.04 -7.56 19.26
CA ASP A 52 23.78 -7.05 20.44
C ASP A 52 24.12 -5.54 20.42
N ASN A 53 23.23 -4.71 19.84
CA ASN A 53 23.36 -3.28 19.57
C ASN A 53 24.36 -2.93 18.44
N VAL A 54 24.82 -3.88 17.66
CA VAL A 54 25.56 -3.64 16.40
C VAL A 54 24.58 -3.82 15.26
N GLY A 55 24.36 -2.77 14.46
CA GLY A 55 23.52 -2.83 13.26
C GLY A 55 24.32 -3.38 12.08
N GLU A 56 23.86 -4.47 11.47
CA GLU A 56 24.29 -4.86 10.13
C GLU A 56 23.28 -4.32 9.11
N GLU A 57 23.79 -3.59 8.09
CA GLU A 57 22.95 -3.11 7.00
C GLU A 57 22.32 -4.30 6.28
N ALA A 58 20.98 -4.32 6.28
CA ALA A 58 20.21 -5.40 5.69
C ALA A 58 19.70 -5.03 4.30
N SER A 59 19.18 -3.82 4.11
CA SER A 59 18.73 -3.34 2.80
C SER A 59 18.78 -1.82 2.72
N VAL A 60 18.93 -1.32 1.48
CA VAL A 60 18.81 0.10 1.16
C VAL A 60 17.79 0.25 0.07
N ILE A 61 16.84 1.18 0.24
CA ILE A 61 15.84 1.54 -0.77
C ILE A 61 15.91 3.04 -0.96
N THR A 62 15.98 3.48 -2.22
CA THR A 62 15.99 4.90 -2.58
C THR A 62 14.80 5.21 -3.49
N TYR A 63 14.13 6.30 -3.22
CA TYR A 63 13.04 6.89 -4.01
C TYR A 63 13.46 8.24 -4.53
N ASP A 64 13.24 8.50 -5.83
CA ASP A 64 13.37 9.80 -6.45
C ASP A 64 12.00 10.32 -6.86
N PHE A 65 11.79 11.63 -6.71
CA PHE A 65 10.51 12.29 -6.94
C PHE A 65 10.60 13.34 -8.06
N ASN A 66 9.51 13.51 -8.80
CA ASN A 66 9.36 14.62 -9.74
C ASN A 66 8.93 15.92 -9.01
N GLU A 67 8.79 17.02 -9.75
CA GLU A 67 8.36 18.32 -9.22
C GLU A 67 6.95 18.32 -8.61
N ARG A 68 6.09 17.35 -8.97
CA ARG A 68 4.76 17.17 -8.37
C ARG A 68 4.82 16.34 -7.09
N GLY A 69 5.97 15.74 -6.79
CA GLY A 69 6.17 14.85 -5.67
C GLY A 69 5.77 13.39 -5.93
N ASP A 70 5.52 12.98 -7.19
CA ASP A 70 5.29 11.58 -7.52
C ASP A 70 6.63 10.84 -7.62
N VAL A 71 6.68 9.57 -7.20
CA VAL A 71 7.87 8.72 -7.33
C VAL A 71 8.12 8.45 -8.80
N VAL A 72 9.28 8.80 -9.32
CA VAL A 72 9.69 8.49 -10.71
C VAL A 72 10.67 7.35 -10.80
N LYS A 73 11.35 7.06 -9.68
CA LYS A 73 12.29 5.96 -9.58
C LYS A 73 12.32 5.41 -8.17
N GLU A 74 12.38 4.11 -8.06
CA GLU A 74 12.64 3.37 -6.83
C GLU A 74 13.73 2.35 -7.13
N SER A 75 14.73 2.23 -6.26
CA SER A 75 15.81 1.25 -6.41
C SER A 75 16.26 0.73 -5.06
N GLY A 76 16.75 -0.50 -5.04
CA GLY A 76 17.19 -1.09 -3.79
C GLY A 76 18.00 -2.35 -3.96
N ASN A 77 18.50 -2.82 -2.82
CA ASN A 77 19.11 -4.13 -2.65
C ASN A 77 18.42 -4.88 -1.51
N ASP A 78 18.37 -6.20 -1.59
CA ASP A 78 17.84 -7.07 -0.55
C ASP A 78 18.95 -7.87 0.13
N ASN A 79 19.00 -7.80 1.45
CA ASN A 79 19.62 -8.73 2.42
C ASN A 79 20.78 -9.58 1.89
N GLY A 80 21.95 -8.96 1.64
CA GLY A 80 23.18 -9.71 1.34
C GLY A 80 23.18 -10.45 -0.01
N PHE A 81 22.12 -10.37 -0.80
CA PHE A 81 22.12 -10.77 -2.19
C PHE A 81 22.55 -9.58 -3.05
N PRO A 82 23.42 -9.77 -4.04
CA PRO A 82 23.82 -8.71 -4.97
C PRO A 82 22.70 -8.35 -5.95
N MET A 83 21.45 -8.56 -5.59
CA MET A 83 20.28 -8.30 -6.41
C MET A 83 19.93 -6.82 -6.27
N ILE A 84 20.39 -6.02 -7.22
CA ILE A 84 19.93 -4.64 -7.39
C ILE A 84 18.67 -4.71 -8.22
N TRP A 85 17.59 -4.11 -7.74
CA TRP A 85 16.37 -3.92 -8.48
C TRP A 85 16.09 -2.43 -8.67
N GLU A 86 15.43 -2.12 -9.76
CA GLU A 86 15.03 -0.76 -10.10
C GLU A 86 13.62 -0.75 -10.69
N ASN A 87 12.80 0.17 -10.21
CA ASN A 87 11.49 0.47 -10.75
C ASN A 87 11.48 1.91 -11.26
N THR A 88 10.99 2.14 -12.47
CA THR A 88 10.79 3.48 -13.00
C THR A 88 9.33 3.69 -13.36
N TYR A 89 8.85 4.92 -13.22
CA TYR A 89 7.44 5.27 -13.37
C TYR A 89 7.27 6.51 -14.24
N LYS A 90 6.23 6.50 -15.08
CA LYS A 90 5.81 7.67 -15.87
C LYS A 90 4.34 7.97 -15.58
N TYR A 91 3.99 9.24 -15.63
CA TYR A 91 2.66 9.73 -15.33
C TYR A 91 2.13 10.60 -16.47
N ASP A 92 0.79 10.62 -16.62
CA ASP A 92 0.11 11.56 -17.51
C ASP A 92 -0.04 12.95 -16.86
N SER A 93 -0.65 13.89 -17.60
CA SER A 93 -0.91 15.24 -17.10
C SER A 93 -1.93 15.28 -15.95
N HIS A 94 -2.72 14.23 -15.74
CA HIS A 94 -3.69 14.09 -14.65
C HIS A 94 -3.07 13.47 -13.40
N GLY A 95 -1.81 12.98 -13.49
CA GLY A 95 -1.11 12.32 -12.40
C GLY A 95 -1.34 10.81 -12.33
N ASN A 96 -1.98 10.20 -13.33
CA ASN A 96 -2.13 8.75 -13.37
C ASN A 96 -0.85 8.10 -13.92
N MET A 97 -0.44 7.00 -13.30
CA MET A 97 0.71 6.22 -13.74
C MET A 97 0.39 5.54 -15.08
N ILE A 98 1.09 5.93 -16.14
CA ILE A 98 0.90 5.39 -17.50
C ILE A 98 1.90 4.29 -17.85
N GLU A 99 3.04 4.25 -17.18
CA GLU A 99 4.05 3.22 -17.41
C GLU A 99 4.80 2.93 -16.12
N SER A 100 5.07 1.66 -15.85
CA SER A 100 6.07 1.22 -14.90
C SER A 100 6.96 0.15 -15.52
N ILE A 101 8.26 0.25 -15.27
CA ILE A 101 9.26 -0.75 -15.67
C ILE A 101 9.93 -1.24 -14.40
N GLN A 102 9.94 -2.55 -14.21
CA GLN A 102 10.64 -3.20 -13.13
C GLN A 102 11.79 -4.01 -13.69
N GLU A 103 12.99 -3.73 -13.22
CA GLU A 103 14.21 -4.42 -13.62
C GLU A 103 14.89 -5.01 -12.40
N ASN A 104 15.39 -6.22 -12.51
CA ASN A 104 16.30 -6.83 -11.55
C ASN A 104 17.39 -7.61 -12.31
N SER A 105 18.35 -8.19 -11.58
CA SER A 105 19.48 -8.90 -12.17
C SER A 105 19.12 -10.07 -13.10
N TYR A 106 17.85 -10.52 -13.10
CA TYR A 106 17.42 -11.73 -13.82
C TYR A 106 16.25 -11.50 -14.76
N SER A 107 15.46 -10.47 -14.59
CA SER A 107 14.25 -10.23 -15.38
C SER A 107 13.89 -8.77 -15.48
N CYS A 108 13.21 -8.42 -16.55
CA CYS A 108 12.56 -7.13 -16.73
C CYS A 108 11.07 -7.35 -16.97
N SER A 109 10.25 -6.53 -16.33
CA SER A 109 8.83 -6.45 -16.65
C SER A 109 8.44 -5.01 -16.94
N LYS A 110 7.52 -4.83 -17.87
CA LYS A 110 6.95 -3.53 -18.19
C LYS A 110 5.44 -3.62 -18.08
N ILE A 111 4.85 -2.64 -17.43
CA ILE A 111 3.40 -2.47 -17.35
C ILE A 111 3.05 -1.13 -17.99
N GLN A 112 2.10 -1.13 -18.90
CA GLN A 112 1.53 0.07 -19.49
C GLN A 112 0.06 0.20 -19.08
N ASN A 113 -0.33 1.38 -18.66
CA ASN A 113 -1.71 1.71 -18.32
C ASN A 113 -2.24 2.73 -19.34
N LEU A 114 -3.33 2.40 -20.00
CA LEU A 114 -4.02 3.28 -20.93
C LEU A 114 -5.37 3.69 -20.31
N TYR A 115 -5.57 4.99 -20.11
CA TYR A 115 -6.76 5.53 -19.49
C TYR A 115 -7.68 6.19 -20.49
N VAL A 116 -8.99 5.98 -20.30
CA VAL A 116 -10.05 6.73 -21.00
C VAL A 116 -10.81 7.55 -19.96
N TYR A 117 -10.96 8.84 -20.22
CA TYR A 117 -11.61 9.80 -19.34
C TYR A 117 -12.97 10.21 -19.89
N ASP A 118 -13.89 10.56 -19.01
CA ASP A 118 -15.13 11.25 -19.37
C ASP A 118 -14.88 12.76 -19.60
N SER A 119 -15.93 13.49 -19.95
CA SER A 119 -15.87 14.95 -20.17
C SER A 119 -15.50 15.76 -18.91
N ASN A 120 -15.55 15.16 -17.74
CA ASN A 120 -15.22 15.78 -16.45
C ASN A 120 -13.81 15.37 -15.95
N GLY A 121 -13.05 14.60 -16.76
CA GLY A 121 -11.71 14.13 -16.41
C GLY A 121 -11.69 12.91 -15.49
N LYS A 122 -12.81 12.19 -15.31
CA LYS A 122 -12.84 10.95 -14.53
C LYS A 122 -12.45 9.76 -15.38
N VAL A 123 -11.66 8.84 -14.84
CA VAL A 123 -11.29 7.59 -15.51
C VAL A 123 -12.51 6.67 -15.60
N ILE A 124 -12.98 6.39 -16.83
CA ILE A 124 -14.09 5.47 -17.07
C ILE A 124 -13.62 4.09 -17.53
N LYS A 125 -12.39 3.99 -18.05
CA LYS A 125 -11.76 2.75 -18.48
C LYS A 125 -10.26 2.82 -18.27
N GLN A 126 -9.67 1.69 -17.90
CA GLN A 126 -8.22 1.48 -17.82
C GLN A 126 -7.90 0.14 -18.49
N ASP A 127 -6.99 0.13 -19.45
CA ASP A 127 -6.38 -1.09 -19.96
C ASP A 127 -4.97 -1.20 -19.39
N ILE A 128 -4.62 -2.36 -18.86
CA ILE A 128 -3.31 -2.69 -18.29
C ILE A 128 -2.68 -3.74 -19.20
N ILE A 129 -1.54 -3.43 -19.78
CA ILE A 129 -0.80 -4.32 -20.70
C ILE A 129 0.52 -4.67 -20.02
N SER A 130 0.78 -5.95 -19.85
CA SER A 130 1.98 -6.47 -19.19
C SER A 130 2.89 -7.16 -20.18
N PHE A 131 4.18 -6.83 -20.11
CA PHE A 131 5.25 -7.42 -20.92
C PHE A 131 6.30 -8.00 -19.98
N ASN A 132 6.82 -9.19 -20.27
CA ASN A 132 7.92 -9.81 -19.54
C ASN A 132 9.07 -10.13 -20.49
N SER A 133 10.30 -9.90 -20.05
CA SER A 133 11.52 -10.32 -20.75
C SER A 133 12.50 -10.95 -19.77
N LEU A 134 13.15 -12.04 -20.18
CA LEU A 134 14.25 -12.65 -19.43
C LEU A 134 15.60 -11.97 -19.68
N LEU A 135 15.66 -10.98 -20.59
CA LEU A 135 16.89 -10.27 -20.99
C LEU A 135 16.71 -8.78 -20.74
N CYS A 136 17.26 -8.30 -19.63
CA CYS A 136 17.31 -6.87 -19.31
C CYS A 136 18.23 -6.11 -20.27
N GLY A 137 17.86 -4.89 -20.62
CA GLY A 137 18.59 -4.02 -21.54
C GLY A 137 18.25 -4.20 -23.02
N SER A 138 17.39 -5.17 -23.37
CA SER A 138 16.92 -5.40 -24.74
C SER A 138 15.40 -5.38 -24.88
N VAL A 139 14.67 -4.69 -23.98
CA VAL A 139 13.25 -4.39 -24.21
C VAL A 139 13.19 -3.37 -25.35
N VAL A 140 13.48 -3.85 -26.56
CA VAL A 140 13.25 -3.09 -27.79
C VAL A 140 11.75 -3.03 -27.98
N GLU A 141 11.21 -1.85 -28.14
CA GLU A 141 9.76 -1.55 -28.25
C GLU A 141 9.01 -2.35 -29.31
N SER A 142 9.69 -3.17 -30.12
CA SER A 142 9.10 -3.76 -31.33
C SER A 142 8.79 -5.25 -31.30
N ASP A 143 9.31 -6.05 -30.35
CA ASP A 143 9.31 -7.51 -30.53
C ASP A 143 8.77 -8.34 -29.34
N THR A 144 8.26 -7.73 -28.26
CA THR A 144 7.64 -8.48 -27.17
C THR A 144 6.13 -8.47 -27.30
N GLU A 145 5.55 -9.64 -27.59
CA GLU A 145 4.10 -9.85 -27.46
C GLU A 145 3.68 -9.62 -26.01
N PRO A 146 2.52 -8.96 -25.75
CA PRO A 146 2.02 -8.79 -24.40
C PRO A 146 1.81 -10.15 -23.72
N TRP A 147 2.32 -10.29 -22.50
CA TRP A 147 2.09 -11.49 -21.69
C TRP A 147 0.68 -11.57 -21.15
N GLY A 148 0.03 -10.41 -20.92
CA GLY A 148 -1.34 -10.33 -20.47
C GLY A 148 -1.94 -8.94 -20.66
N GLU A 149 -3.25 -8.91 -20.82
CA GLU A 149 -4.05 -7.70 -20.91
C GLU A 149 -5.14 -7.76 -19.83
N THR A 150 -5.28 -6.69 -19.05
CA THR A 150 -6.37 -6.52 -18.10
C THR A 150 -7.11 -5.24 -18.41
N LYS A 151 -8.42 -5.35 -18.57
CA LYS A 151 -9.31 -4.21 -18.78
C LYS A 151 -10.11 -3.94 -17.53
N ILE A 152 -10.14 -2.69 -17.08
CA ILE A 152 -10.93 -2.23 -15.95
C ILE A 152 -11.96 -1.21 -16.43
N VAL A 153 -13.22 -1.39 -16.06
CA VAL A 153 -14.33 -0.49 -16.40
C VAL A 153 -14.99 -0.02 -15.11
N PHE A 154 -15.18 1.28 -14.99
CA PHE A 154 -15.78 1.93 -13.82
C PHE A 154 -17.18 2.42 -14.14
N LYS A 155 -18.11 2.30 -13.17
CA LYS A 155 -19.41 2.97 -13.18
C LYS A 155 -19.50 3.89 -11.98
N TYR A 156 -20.14 5.04 -12.18
CA TYR A 156 -20.29 6.09 -11.19
C TYR A 156 -21.76 6.37 -10.90
N ASP A 157 -22.06 6.79 -9.68
CA ASP A 157 -23.37 7.36 -9.32
C ASP A 157 -23.44 8.85 -9.76
N SER A 158 -24.58 9.49 -9.49
CA SER A 158 -24.81 10.90 -9.81
C SER A 158 -23.94 11.88 -8.97
N HIS A 159 -23.37 11.41 -7.86
CA HIS A 159 -22.44 12.20 -7.00
C HIS A 159 -20.99 12.01 -7.45
N GLY A 160 -20.74 11.07 -8.37
CA GLY A 160 -19.42 10.77 -8.91
C GLY A 160 -18.62 9.80 -8.09
N ASN A 161 -19.24 9.00 -7.24
CA ASN A 161 -18.62 7.89 -6.54
C ASN A 161 -18.61 6.65 -7.43
N VAL A 162 -17.53 5.84 -7.38
CA VAL A 162 -17.47 4.56 -8.10
C VAL A 162 -18.41 3.56 -7.42
N VAL A 163 -19.50 3.17 -8.08
CA VAL A 163 -20.43 2.16 -7.55
C VAL A 163 -20.14 0.75 -8.04
N GLU A 164 -19.40 0.63 -9.14
CA GLU A 164 -18.99 -0.68 -9.68
C GLU A 164 -17.63 -0.56 -10.39
N LYS A 165 -16.80 -1.58 -10.21
CA LYS A 165 -15.53 -1.78 -10.92
C LYS A 165 -15.53 -3.19 -11.47
N ASN A 166 -15.45 -3.34 -12.80
CA ASN A 166 -15.35 -4.63 -13.47
C ASN A 166 -13.95 -4.82 -14.02
N ILE A 167 -13.35 -5.97 -13.74
CA ILE A 167 -12.00 -6.34 -14.14
C ILE A 167 -12.09 -7.57 -15.04
N TYR A 168 -11.60 -7.43 -16.27
CA TYR A 168 -11.58 -8.47 -17.29
C TYR A 168 -10.13 -8.84 -17.59
N SER A 169 -9.79 -10.13 -17.60
CA SER A 169 -8.49 -10.64 -18.02
C SER A 169 -8.60 -11.25 -19.41
N ALA A 170 -7.58 -11.06 -20.25
CA ALA A 170 -7.55 -11.61 -21.60
C ALA A 170 -7.51 -13.15 -21.62
N ASP A 171 -6.86 -13.77 -20.64
CA ASP A 171 -6.58 -15.21 -20.63
C ASP A 171 -7.67 -16.05 -19.96
N SER A 172 -8.61 -15.40 -19.28
CA SER A 172 -9.71 -16.10 -18.63
C SER A 172 -11.03 -15.37 -18.85
N ALA A 173 -12.10 -16.13 -19.03
CA ALA A 173 -13.46 -15.61 -18.94
C ALA A 173 -13.78 -15.08 -17.52
N THR A 174 -12.78 -14.99 -16.63
CA THR A 174 -12.93 -14.63 -15.25
C THR A 174 -13.03 -13.13 -15.12
N THR A 175 -14.25 -12.67 -14.92
CA THR A 175 -14.56 -11.29 -14.57
C THR A 175 -14.59 -11.18 -13.06
N LYS A 176 -13.74 -10.31 -12.48
CA LYS A 176 -13.86 -9.91 -11.09
C LYS A 176 -14.69 -8.62 -11.05
N LYS A 177 -15.73 -8.62 -10.23
CA LYS A 177 -16.59 -7.44 -10.02
C LYS A 177 -16.49 -6.98 -8.59
N LEU A 178 -16.34 -5.66 -8.41
CA LEU A 178 -16.44 -5.00 -7.10
C LEU A 178 -17.65 -4.06 -7.14
N SER A 179 -18.43 -4.07 -6.07
CA SER A 179 -19.57 -3.16 -5.88
C SER A 179 -19.37 -2.35 -4.60
N TYR A 180 -19.83 -1.10 -4.60
CA TYR A 180 -19.64 -0.17 -3.49
C TYR A 180 -20.96 0.49 -3.12
N VAL A 181 -21.19 0.66 -1.81
CA VAL A 181 -22.30 1.43 -1.25
C VAL A 181 -21.74 2.53 -0.38
N TYR A 182 -22.33 3.70 -0.47
CA TYR A 182 -21.89 4.91 0.24
C TYR A 182 -22.97 5.42 1.19
N ASP A 183 -22.56 6.07 2.27
CA ASP A 183 -23.45 6.87 3.10
C ASP A 183 -23.73 8.24 2.46
N SER A 184 -24.56 9.04 3.12
CA SER A 184 -24.89 10.41 2.65
C SER A 184 -23.70 11.40 2.63
N ASN A 185 -22.61 11.05 3.31
CA ASN A 185 -21.39 11.87 3.38
C ASN A 185 -20.36 11.46 2.32
N GLY A 186 -20.64 10.39 1.55
CA GLY A 186 -19.73 9.82 0.54
C GLY A 186 -18.70 8.84 1.11
N ASN A 187 -18.84 8.37 2.34
CA ASN A 187 -18.00 7.31 2.89
C ASN A 187 -18.49 5.95 2.39
N ILE A 188 -17.56 5.06 2.04
CA ILE A 188 -17.89 3.66 1.68
C ILE A 188 -18.35 2.93 2.95
N ILE A 189 -19.61 2.47 2.98
CA ILE A 189 -20.15 1.66 4.09
C ILE A 189 -20.15 0.17 3.77
N GLU A 190 -20.12 -0.20 2.49
CA GLU A 190 -20.00 -1.58 2.06
C GLU A 190 -19.18 -1.68 0.76
N LYS A 191 -18.30 -2.67 0.68
CA LYS A 191 -17.62 -3.11 -0.54
C LYS A 191 -17.83 -4.60 -0.67
N ILE A 192 -18.27 -5.07 -1.85
CA ILE A 192 -18.47 -6.49 -2.15
C ILE A 192 -17.57 -6.87 -3.32
N GLU A 193 -16.83 -7.96 -3.15
CA GLU A 193 -16.12 -8.65 -4.22
C GLU A 193 -16.94 -9.86 -4.65
N HIS A 194 -17.14 -10.00 -5.97
CA HIS A 194 -17.92 -11.08 -6.57
C HIS A 194 -17.01 -12.03 -7.34
N ASN A 195 -17.36 -13.32 -7.29
CA ASN A 195 -16.82 -14.33 -8.18
C ASN A 195 -17.31 -14.11 -9.63
N SER A 196 -16.73 -14.82 -10.58
CA SER A 196 -17.11 -14.77 -11.99
C SER A 196 -18.55 -15.21 -12.26
N ASP A 197 -19.14 -16.05 -11.40
CA ASP A 197 -20.55 -16.50 -11.47
C ASP A 197 -21.53 -15.50 -10.84
N GLY A 198 -21.01 -14.39 -10.26
CA GLY A 198 -21.77 -13.36 -9.58
C GLY A 198 -22.06 -13.62 -8.10
N SER A 199 -21.66 -14.78 -7.56
CA SER A 199 -21.74 -15.02 -6.11
C SER A 199 -20.80 -14.09 -5.33
N VAL A 200 -21.10 -13.88 -4.05
CA VAL A 200 -20.22 -13.09 -3.17
C VAL A 200 -18.99 -13.91 -2.84
N TYR A 201 -17.82 -13.33 -3.13
CA TYR A 201 -16.54 -13.86 -2.68
C TYR A 201 -16.17 -13.34 -1.30
N GLN A 202 -16.20 -12.01 -1.12
CA GLN A 202 -15.83 -11.35 0.12
C GLN A 202 -16.62 -10.06 0.28
N LYS A 203 -16.98 -9.72 1.53
CA LYS A 203 -17.69 -8.49 1.86
C LYS A 203 -16.97 -7.72 2.95
N PHE A 204 -16.83 -6.41 2.75
CA PHE A 204 -16.26 -5.45 3.68
C PHE A 204 -17.36 -4.51 4.15
N ILE A 205 -17.48 -4.32 5.45
CA ILE A 205 -18.43 -3.40 6.08
C ILE A 205 -17.64 -2.36 6.87
N TYR A 206 -18.02 -1.10 6.74
CA TYR A 206 -17.35 0.02 7.42
C TYR A 206 -18.37 0.84 8.21
N GLN A 207 -17.95 1.33 9.37
CA GLN A 207 -18.74 2.24 10.19
C GLN A 207 -17.92 3.48 10.52
N TYR A 208 -18.61 4.62 10.61
CA TYR A 208 -17.99 5.91 10.85
C TYR A 208 -18.71 6.64 11.98
N ASP A 209 -17.98 7.53 12.65
CA ASP A 209 -18.57 8.47 13.60
C ASP A 209 -19.18 9.70 12.89
N SER A 210 -19.73 10.62 13.67
CA SER A 210 -20.34 11.85 13.15
C SER A 210 -19.32 12.81 12.48
N GLU A 211 -18.02 12.61 12.69
CA GLU A 211 -16.93 13.39 12.09
C GLU A 211 -16.37 12.73 10.83
N GLY A 212 -16.96 11.57 10.42
CA GLY A 212 -16.54 10.81 9.24
C GLY A 212 -15.28 9.98 9.47
N ARG A 213 -14.87 9.74 10.72
CA ARG A 213 -13.73 8.90 11.04
C ARG A 213 -14.19 7.45 11.18
N MET A 214 -13.46 6.51 10.59
CA MET A 214 -13.81 5.07 10.64
C MET A 214 -13.68 4.55 12.06
N THR A 215 -14.78 4.05 12.63
CA THR A 215 -14.82 3.47 13.99
C THR A 215 -14.74 1.96 13.99
N GLU A 216 -15.15 1.34 12.90
CA GLU A 216 -15.12 -0.12 12.74
C GLU A 216 -14.96 -0.50 11.26
N TYR A 217 -14.25 -1.58 10.98
CA TYR A 217 -14.46 -2.36 9.76
C TYR A 217 -14.60 -3.84 10.09
N ALA A 218 -15.25 -4.58 9.21
CA ALA A 218 -15.37 -6.03 9.29
C ALA A 218 -15.27 -6.66 7.89
N ILE A 219 -14.62 -7.82 7.81
CA ILE A 219 -14.45 -8.61 6.60
C ILE A 219 -15.15 -9.95 6.79
N TYR A 220 -16.00 -10.32 5.80
CA TYR A 220 -16.75 -11.57 5.79
C TYR A 220 -16.38 -12.40 4.55
N TYR A 221 -16.35 -13.75 4.69
CA TYR A 221 -16.08 -14.70 3.61
C TYR A 221 -17.04 -15.91 3.68
N PRO A 222 -18.00 -16.06 2.76
CA PRO A 222 -18.85 -14.99 2.22
C PRO A 222 -19.74 -14.39 3.30
N ASP A 223 -20.16 -15.19 4.31
CA ASP A 223 -21.04 -14.79 5.43
C ASP A 223 -20.38 -14.96 6.80
N GLU A 224 -19.20 -15.60 6.86
CA GLU A 224 -18.43 -15.81 8.08
C GLU A 224 -17.50 -14.64 8.33
N LEU A 225 -17.50 -14.15 9.58
CA LEU A 225 -16.61 -13.07 10.01
C LEU A 225 -15.16 -13.56 10.04
N MET A 226 -14.31 -13.00 9.19
CA MET A 226 -12.88 -13.29 9.14
C MET A 226 -12.05 -12.35 10.00
N GLU A 227 -12.30 -11.06 9.85
CA GLU A 227 -11.56 -10.02 10.52
C GLU A 227 -12.51 -8.90 10.94
N LYS A 228 -12.24 -8.31 12.09
CA LYS A 228 -12.92 -7.10 12.56
C LYS A 228 -11.93 -6.21 13.28
N ALA A 229 -11.96 -4.92 12.96
CA ALA A 229 -11.18 -3.93 13.69
C ALA A 229 -12.05 -2.80 14.20
N THR A 230 -11.67 -2.26 15.38
CA THR A 230 -12.30 -1.08 15.96
C THR A 230 -11.26 -0.04 16.33
N TYR A 231 -11.62 1.24 16.20
CA TYR A 231 -10.73 2.38 16.40
C TYR A 231 -11.30 3.32 17.46
N ILE A 232 -10.43 3.82 18.32
CA ILE A 232 -10.73 4.86 19.31
C ILE A 232 -9.84 6.06 19.03
N TYR A 233 -10.44 7.24 19.02
CA TYR A 233 -9.78 8.50 18.72
C TYR A 233 -9.67 9.39 19.95
N ASN A 234 -8.63 10.22 20.04
CA ASN A 234 -8.55 11.31 20.99
C ASN A 234 -9.30 12.55 20.48
N ALA A 235 -9.30 13.62 21.29
CA ALA A 235 -9.98 14.88 20.92
C ALA A 235 -9.37 15.57 19.70
N GLU A 236 -8.10 15.32 19.40
CA GLU A 236 -7.37 15.85 18.25
C GLU A 236 -7.63 15.05 16.97
N GLY A 237 -8.41 13.93 17.05
CA GLY A 237 -8.73 13.07 15.89
C GLY A 237 -7.69 12.00 15.60
N ASN A 238 -6.69 11.82 16.44
CA ASN A 238 -5.67 10.76 16.28
C ASN A 238 -6.17 9.44 16.86
N VAL A 239 -5.90 8.32 16.17
CA VAL A 239 -6.19 6.97 16.68
C VAL A 239 -5.31 6.69 17.89
N VAL A 240 -5.90 6.47 19.06
CA VAL A 240 -5.15 6.13 20.28
C VAL A 240 -5.23 4.65 20.62
N GLU A 241 -6.20 3.94 20.08
CA GLU A 241 -6.37 2.50 20.25
C GLU A 241 -6.98 1.88 18.98
N HIS A 242 -6.47 0.74 18.58
CA HIS A 242 -7.01 -0.13 17.52
C HIS A 242 -7.06 -1.55 18.09
N ARG A 243 -8.22 -2.18 18.02
CA ARG A 243 -8.38 -3.60 18.38
C ARG A 243 -8.63 -4.38 17.12
N LEU A 244 -7.89 -5.47 16.95
CA LEU A 244 -8.02 -6.40 15.87
C LEU A 244 -8.54 -7.74 16.40
N TYR A 245 -9.53 -8.29 15.73
CA TYR A 245 -10.00 -9.66 15.87
C TYR A 245 -9.81 -10.36 14.53
N GLN A 246 -9.18 -11.53 14.57
CA GLN A 246 -9.04 -12.42 13.41
C GLN A 246 -9.60 -13.79 13.77
N ASN A 247 -10.23 -14.45 12.81
CA ASN A 247 -10.72 -15.82 12.99
C ASN A 247 -9.59 -16.80 12.65
N ASP A 248 -8.91 -17.31 13.66
CA ASP A 248 -7.72 -18.19 13.53
C ASP A 248 -8.04 -19.53 12.84
N GLU A 249 -9.31 -19.94 12.76
CA GLU A 249 -9.71 -21.18 12.04
C GLU A 249 -9.63 -21.02 10.51
N ILE A 250 -9.67 -19.79 10.00
CA ILE A 250 -9.68 -19.48 8.56
C ILE A 250 -8.29 -19.03 8.08
N PHE A 251 -7.52 -18.38 8.92
CA PHE A 251 -6.16 -17.94 8.62
C PHE A 251 -5.14 -19.04 8.92
N CYS A 252 -5.06 -20.07 8.04
CA CYS A 252 -4.03 -21.09 8.09
C CYS A 252 -2.71 -20.66 7.41
N ASP A 253 -2.60 -19.44 6.93
CA ASP A 253 -1.44 -19.00 6.17
C ASP A 253 -0.95 -17.63 6.68
N ASP A 254 0.37 -17.54 6.87
CA ASP A 254 1.12 -16.41 7.42
C ASP A 254 0.76 -15.07 6.75
N SER A 255 -0.25 -14.37 7.25
CA SER A 255 -0.53 -13.00 6.83
C SER A 255 0.46 -12.06 7.50
N PHE A 256 1.57 -11.78 6.81
CA PHE A 256 2.53 -10.75 7.21
C PHE A 256 1.94 -9.37 6.90
N SER A 257 2.02 -8.47 7.89
CA SER A 257 1.83 -7.04 7.63
C SER A 257 2.97 -6.50 6.73
N ALA A 258 2.80 -5.31 6.17
CA ALA A 258 3.82 -4.66 5.31
C ALA A 258 5.18 -4.47 6.02
N ASP A 259 5.20 -4.51 7.34
CA ASP A 259 6.41 -4.46 8.19
C ASP A 259 6.95 -5.87 8.55
N GLY A 260 6.35 -6.95 8.03
CA GLY A 260 6.81 -8.33 8.21
C GLY A 260 6.46 -8.93 9.59
N GLU A 261 5.56 -8.31 10.36
CA GLU A 261 5.11 -8.80 11.65
C GLU A 261 3.74 -9.49 11.52
N TYR A 262 3.59 -10.67 12.13
CA TYR A 262 2.30 -11.36 12.26
C TYR A 262 1.53 -10.76 13.44
N TYR A 263 0.34 -10.25 13.17
CA TYR A 263 -0.58 -9.78 14.18
C TYR A 263 -1.84 -10.65 14.18
N GLY A 264 -1.94 -11.58 15.12
CA GLY A 264 -3.20 -12.23 15.44
C GLY A 264 -4.17 -11.26 16.14
N SER A 265 -5.25 -11.79 16.71
CA SER A 265 -6.17 -10.96 17.48
C SER A 265 -5.45 -10.23 18.62
N GLY A 266 -5.66 -8.92 18.75
CA GLY A 266 -4.96 -8.14 19.74
C GLY A 266 -5.33 -6.67 19.78
N LYS A 267 -4.53 -5.92 20.52
CA LYS A 267 -4.73 -4.50 20.78
C LYS A 267 -3.47 -3.71 20.43
N PHE A 268 -3.64 -2.69 19.61
CA PHE A 268 -2.64 -1.64 19.36
C PHE A 268 -2.94 -0.42 20.22
N VAL A 269 -1.88 0.22 20.72
CA VAL A 269 -1.93 1.50 21.41
C VAL A 269 -0.93 2.45 20.78
N PHE A 270 -1.35 3.68 20.54
CA PHE A 270 -0.55 4.70 19.87
C PHE A 270 -0.29 5.88 20.80
N LYS A 271 0.92 6.42 20.75
CA LYS A 271 1.31 7.63 21.48
C LYS A 271 1.78 8.69 20.51
N TYR A 272 1.43 9.93 20.84
CA TYR A 272 1.76 11.11 20.03
C TYR A 272 2.53 12.12 20.86
N ASN A 273 3.38 12.90 20.21
CA ASN A 273 4.02 14.05 20.84
C ASN A 273 3.08 15.28 20.77
N SER A 274 3.53 16.41 21.30
CA SER A 274 2.77 17.67 21.33
C SER A 274 2.48 18.29 19.96
N LYS A 275 3.15 17.80 18.90
CA LYS A 275 2.89 18.21 17.51
C LYS A 275 1.86 17.31 16.80
N GLY A 276 1.36 16.25 17.45
CA GLY A 276 0.47 15.26 16.86
C GLY A 276 1.22 14.17 16.05
N GLU A 277 2.54 14.11 16.08
CA GLU A 277 3.32 13.09 15.41
C GLU A 277 3.33 11.82 16.26
N MET A 278 3.05 10.65 15.64
CA MET A 278 3.06 9.34 16.34
C MET A 278 4.49 8.96 16.71
N VAL A 279 4.77 8.86 18.00
CA VAL A 279 6.11 8.52 18.50
C VAL A 279 6.25 7.08 18.94
N GLU A 280 5.13 6.38 19.17
CA GLU A 280 5.13 4.97 19.55
C GLU A 280 3.84 4.27 19.07
N LYS A 281 4.00 3.07 18.52
CA LYS A 281 2.95 2.08 18.29
C LYS A 281 3.31 0.84 19.10
N SER A 282 2.41 0.32 19.92
CA SER A 282 2.61 -0.94 20.65
C SER A 282 1.46 -1.89 20.37
N PHE A 283 1.78 -3.18 20.24
CA PHE A 283 0.83 -4.26 20.08
C PHE A 283 0.91 -5.22 21.26
N ARG A 284 -0.22 -5.79 21.65
CA ARG A 284 -0.32 -6.91 22.57
C ARG A 284 -1.38 -7.88 22.08
N SER A 285 -1.01 -9.15 21.90
CA SER A 285 -1.93 -10.22 21.52
C SER A 285 -3.02 -10.43 22.59
N SER A 286 -4.18 -10.91 22.15
CA SER A 286 -5.34 -11.15 23.05
C SER A 286 -5.06 -12.19 24.11
N ASP A 287 -4.26 -13.21 23.80
CA ASP A 287 -3.82 -14.28 24.72
C ASP A 287 -2.62 -13.86 25.59
N GLY A 288 -2.03 -12.70 25.33
CA GLY A 288 -0.87 -12.19 26.04
C GLY A 288 0.46 -12.88 25.67
N SER A 289 0.49 -13.75 24.67
CA SER A 289 1.68 -14.51 24.26
C SER A 289 2.73 -13.66 23.54
N SER A 290 2.32 -12.52 22.97
CA SER A 290 3.19 -11.67 22.17
C SER A 290 2.97 -10.18 22.49
N SER A 291 4.06 -9.44 22.48
CA SER A 291 4.02 -7.99 22.52
C SER A 291 5.14 -7.40 21.68
N THR A 292 4.82 -6.35 20.90
CA THR A 292 5.79 -5.60 20.11
C THR A 292 5.65 -4.11 20.35
N ARG A 293 6.70 -3.36 20.07
CA ARG A 293 6.71 -1.91 20.17
C ARG A 293 7.55 -1.32 19.05
N THR A 294 7.02 -0.32 18.38
CA THR A 294 7.72 0.45 17.35
C THR A 294 7.80 1.91 17.80
N THR A 295 8.97 2.53 17.66
CA THR A 295 9.18 3.96 17.95
C THR A 295 9.58 4.72 16.71
N TYR A 296 9.23 6.01 16.66
CA TYR A 296 9.46 6.89 15.53
C TYR A 296 10.12 8.19 15.96
N GLU A 297 11.07 8.67 15.14
CA GLU A 297 11.72 9.97 15.29
C GLU A 297 11.46 10.81 14.04
N TYR A 298 11.36 12.13 14.19
CA TYR A 298 10.98 13.06 13.14
C TYR A 298 11.98 14.20 13.01
N ASP A 299 12.11 14.74 11.80
CA ASP A 299 12.86 15.96 11.53
C ASP A 299 12.02 17.21 11.84
N SER A 300 12.58 18.39 11.54
CA SER A 300 11.89 19.66 11.75
C SER A 300 10.69 19.89 10.83
N HIS A 301 10.60 19.18 9.70
CA HIS A 301 9.50 19.23 8.74
C HIS A 301 8.34 18.29 9.10
N GLY A 302 8.53 17.43 10.15
CA GLY A 302 7.58 16.40 10.52
C GLY A 302 7.72 15.10 9.70
N ASN A 303 8.81 14.94 8.98
CA ASN A 303 9.10 13.71 8.26
C ASN A 303 9.80 12.71 9.17
N ARG A 304 9.40 11.43 9.07
CA ARG A 304 10.01 10.34 9.82
C ARG A 304 11.46 10.15 9.35
N ILE A 305 12.41 10.16 10.29
CA ILE A 305 13.84 9.96 10.02
C ILE A 305 14.38 8.68 10.64
N LYS A 306 13.60 8.07 11.55
CA LYS A 306 14.01 6.81 12.17
C LYS A 306 12.78 6.02 12.61
N THR A 307 12.87 4.70 12.44
CA THR A 307 11.94 3.71 13.01
C THR A 307 12.75 2.63 13.71
N ALA A 308 12.32 2.20 14.90
CA ALA A 308 12.96 1.11 15.61
C ALA A 308 11.90 0.14 16.16
N HIS A 309 12.11 -1.15 15.91
CA HIS A 309 11.20 -2.23 16.29
C HIS A 309 11.75 -3.04 17.45
N TYR A 310 10.91 -3.31 18.42
CA TYR A 310 11.24 -4.00 19.67
C TYR A 310 10.26 -5.16 19.87
N GLY A 311 10.79 -6.33 20.24
CA GLY A 311 10.00 -7.40 20.83
C GLY A 311 9.82 -7.19 22.34
N GLU A 312 9.75 -8.28 23.09
CA GLU A 312 9.63 -8.24 24.56
C GLU A 312 10.84 -7.62 25.25
N ASN A 313 12.00 -7.58 24.60
CA ASN A 313 13.22 -7.00 25.10
C ASN A 313 13.24 -5.47 24.92
N SER A 314 14.04 -4.79 25.75
CA SER A 314 14.25 -3.34 25.66
C SER A 314 15.15 -2.90 24.50
N LYS A 315 15.80 -3.84 23.80
CA LYS A 315 16.68 -3.57 22.67
C LYS A 315 15.92 -3.74 21.36
N PRO A 316 16.13 -2.86 20.36
CA PRO A 316 15.54 -3.04 19.05
C PRO A 316 16.15 -4.26 18.35
N TYR A 317 15.34 -5.02 17.61
CA TYR A 317 15.80 -6.10 16.73
C TYR A 317 15.91 -5.64 15.27
N HIS A 318 15.15 -4.61 14.89
CA HIS A 318 15.27 -3.91 13.60
C HIS A 318 15.28 -2.40 13.79
N GLN A 319 16.03 -1.72 12.94
CA GLN A 319 16.05 -0.27 12.86
C GLN A 319 16.08 0.18 11.40
N THR A 320 15.34 1.23 11.07
CA THR A 320 15.40 1.88 9.76
C THR A 320 15.83 3.33 9.96
N GLU A 321 16.87 3.76 9.29
CA GLU A 321 17.30 5.15 9.20
C GLU A 321 16.84 5.73 7.86
N ILE A 322 16.34 6.96 7.88
CA ILE A 322 15.71 7.61 6.74
C ILE A 322 16.43 8.92 6.48
N LYS A 323 17.09 9.00 5.34
CA LYS A 323 17.72 10.23 4.85
C LYS A 323 16.82 10.88 3.81
N ILE A 324 16.47 12.15 4.02
CA ILE A 324 15.62 12.93 3.12
C ILE A 324 16.46 14.05 2.53
N VAL A 325 16.36 14.22 1.21
CA VAL A 325 16.95 15.34 0.48
C VAL A 325 15.83 16.23 -0.01
N TYR A 326 15.85 17.47 0.41
CA TYR A 326 14.90 18.51 0.00
C TYR A 326 15.40 19.25 -1.23
N SER A 327 14.48 19.76 -2.03
CA SER A 327 14.83 20.72 -3.09
C SER A 327 15.41 21.97 -2.47
N ASP A 328 16.56 22.43 -2.94
CA ASP A 328 17.10 23.71 -2.54
C ASP A 328 16.19 24.81 -3.06
N ASN A 329 15.31 25.33 -2.23
CA ASN A 329 14.63 26.58 -2.49
C ASN A 329 15.66 27.70 -2.29
N ASN A 330 16.49 27.93 -3.31
CA ASN A 330 17.23 29.20 -3.41
C ASN A 330 16.22 30.30 -3.69
N PHE A 331 15.76 30.98 -2.64
CA PHE A 331 15.09 32.28 -2.72
C PHE A 331 16.14 33.40 -2.83
#